data_b8221b6107d2ae6d6f1321a65aa91ea7
#
_entry.id   b8221b6107d2ae6d6f1321a65aa91ea7
#
_cell.length_a   1.000
_cell.length_b   1.000
_cell.length_c   1.000
_cell.angle_alpha   90.00
_cell.angle_beta   90.00
_cell.angle_gamma   90.00
#
_symmetry.space_group_name_H-M   'P 1'
#
loop_
_entity.id
_entity.type
_entity.pdbx_description
1 polymer ?
#
loop_
_entity_poly.entity_id
_entity_poly.type
_entity_poly.pdbx_seq_one_letter_code
_entity_poly.pdbx_strand_id
1 'polypeptide(L)'
;MIRRLEVGQAMLHQPEVLFLDEPTIGLDPIARKAVWDHLGQLREQTGMTICLTTHYMEEADSLCDRIAILHLGHLMALGSPAELKEASGNGGATLDEVFAYYTGNTLETGGSYRDTARTRRTARRVG
;
A
#
# COMPACT_ATOMS: atom_id res chain seq x y z
N MET A 1 9.44 15.61 10.21
CA MET A 1 10.34 15.35 11.34
C MET A 1 9.78 14.33 12.33
N ILE A 2 8.51 14.44 12.70
CA ILE A 2 7.85 13.51 13.65
C ILE A 2 7.92 12.06 13.16
N ARG A 3 7.68 11.80 11.89
CA ARG A 3 7.72 10.45 11.31
C ARG A 3 9.11 9.82 11.31
N ARG A 4 10.15 10.59 11.07
CA ARG A 4 11.53 10.11 11.15
C ARG A 4 11.92 9.74 12.57
N LEU A 5 11.44 10.50 13.55
CA LEU A 5 11.66 10.21 14.96
C LEU A 5 10.93 8.94 15.37
N GLU A 6 9.69 8.76 14.95
CA GLU A 6 8.90 7.55 15.23
C GLU A 6 9.57 6.29 14.68
N VAL A 7 10.06 6.34 13.43
CA VAL A 7 10.80 5.22 12.83
C VAL A 7 12.09 4.94 13.59
N GLY A 8 12.85 5.99 13.94
CA GLY A 8 14.07 5.86 14.73
C GLY A 8 13.82 5.23 16.11
N GLN A 9 12.75 5.63 16.79
CA GLN A 9 12.37 5.06 18.09
C GLN A 9 12.01 3.57 17.97
N ALA A 10 11.27 3.19 16.93
CA ALA A 10 10.93 1.79 16.67
C ALA A 10 12.18 0.94 16.45
N MET A 11 13.25 1.52 15.93
CA MET A 11 14.50 0.84 15.63
C MET A 11 15.42 0.63 16.85
N LEU A 12 15.21 1.34 17.95
CA LEU A 12 16.06 1.23 19.14
C LEU A 12 16.11 -0.19 19.72
N HIS A 13 15.08 -0.98 19.50
CA HIS A 13 14.97 -2.36 20.00
C HIS A 13 15.46 -3.42 19.01
N GLN A 14 15.90 -3.03 17.81
CA GLN A 14 16.34 -3.93 16.74
C GLN A 14 15.36 -5.09 16.49
N PRO A 15 14.08 -4.82 16.18
CA PRO A 15 13.09 -5.87 16.02
C PRO A 15 13.36 -6.69 14.75
N GLU A 16 12.94 -7.97 14.76
CA GLU A 16 12.97 -8.81 13.56
C GLU A 16 11.90 -8.41 12.55
N VAL A 17 10.79 -7.90 13.07
CA VAL A 17 9.65 -7.41 12.26
C VAL A 17 9.30 -6.00 12.72
N LEU A 18 9.25 -5.09 11.77
CA LEU A 18 8.85 -3.71 12.00
C LEU A 18 7.50 -3.45 11.33
N PHE A 19 6.53 -2.98 12.11
CA PHE A 19 5.22 -2.57 11.61
C PHE A 19 5.15 -1.06 11.52
N LEU A 20 4.82 -0.53 10.35
CA LEU A 20 4.68 0.90 10.10
C LEU A 20 3.29 1.19 9.53
N ASP A 21 2.55 2.07 10.18
CA ASP A 21 1.24 2.51 9.74
C ASP A 21 1.36 3.85 9.01
N GLU A 22 1.16 3.82 7.69
CA GLU A 22 1.25 5.01 6.81
C GLU A 22 2.48 5.87 7.10
N PRO A 23 3.72 5.33 6.95
CA PRO A 23 4.92 5.96 7.47
C PRO A 23 5.29 7.29 6.84
N THR A 24 4.76 7.61 5.66
CA THR A 24 5.08 8.86 4.94
C THR A 24 3.90 9.81 4.82
N ILE A 25 2.82 9.55 5.56
CA ILE A 25 1.66 10.43 5.53
C ILE A 25 2.03 11.85 5.96
N GLY A 26 1.55 12.85 5.22
CA GLY A 26 1.82 14.24 5.50
C GLY A 26 3.19 14.76 5.09
N LEU A 27 4.05 13.92 4.53
CA LEU A 27 5.38 14.32 4.03
C LEU A 27 5.30 14.79 2.57
N ASP A 28 6.14 15.78 2.22
CA ASP A 28 6.33 16.17 0.83
C ASP A 28 7.09 15.06 0.05
N PRO A 29 7.10 15.10 -1.30
CA PRO A 29 7.74 14.05 -2.11
C PRO A 29 9.23 13.83 -1.81
N ILE A 30 9.97 14.88 -1.48
CA ILE A 30 11.40 14.79 -1.16
C ILE A 30 11.63 14.08 0.17
N ALA A 31 10.88 14.48 1.20
CA ALA A 31 10.95 13.86 2.52
C ALA A 31 10.47 12.40 2.47
N ARG A 32 9.45 12.12 1.68
CA ARG A 32 8.93 10.77 1.46
C ARG A 32 10.01 9.85 0.88
N LYS A 33 10.68 10.30 -0.18
CA LYS A 33 11.74 9.53 -0.80
C LYS A 33 12.91 9.27 0.16
N ALA A 34 13.25 10.25 0.99
CA ALA A 34 14.29 10.09 2.01
C ALA A 34 13.94 8.98 3.02
N VAL A 35 12.67 8.90 3.43
CA VAL A 35 12.19 7.81 4.30
C VAL A 35 12.25 6.47 3.58
N TRP A 36 11.84 6.41 2.31
CA TRP A 36 11.91 5.18 1.52
C TRP A 36 13.33 4.66 1.38
N ASP A 37 14.27 5.54 1.07
CA ASP A 37 15.69 5.19 0.95
C ASP A 37 16.24 4.66 2.28
N HIS A 38 15.87 5.30 3.38
CA HIS A 38 16.27 4.87 4.72
C HIS A 38 15.74 3.48 5.07
N LEU A 39 14.46 3.22 4.80
CA LEU A 39 13.85 1.91 5.03
C LEU A 39 14.49 0.81 4.17
N GLY A 40 14.80 1.13 2.91
CA GLY A 40 15.49 0.20 2.02
C GLY A 40 16.88 -0.18 2.53
N GLN A 41 17.67 0.81 2.95
CA GLN A 41 19.00 0.60 3.53
C GLN A 41 18.94 -0.23 4.81
N LEU A 42 17.98 0.08 5.65
CA LEU A 42 17.77 -0.62 6.90
C LEU A 42 17.49 -2.10 6.68
N ARG A 43 16.64 -2.41 5.72
CA ARG A 43 16.30 -3.78 5.35
C ARG A 43 17.52 -4.54 4.81
N GLU A 44 18.33 -3.89 3.98
CA GLU A 44 19.56 -4.49 3.46
C GLU A 44 20.58 -4.77 4.56
N GLN A 45 20.73 -3.85 5.51
CA GLN A 45 21.72 -3.97 6.57
C GLN A 45 21.34 -4.97 7.66
N THR A 46 20.05 -5.08 7.99
CA THR A 46 19.59 -5.86 9.13
C THR A 46 18.88 -7.14 8.75
N GLY A 47 18.41 -7.25 7.50
CA GLY A 47 17.60 -8.38 7.05
C GLY A 47 16.20 -8.44 7.69
N MET A 48 15.77 -7.38 8.38
CA MET A 48 14.46 -7.37 9.05
C MET A 48 13.31 -7.39 8.03
N THR A 49 12.19 -7.90 8.47
CA THR A 49 10.94 -7.83 7.74
C THR A 49 10.21 -6.55 8.08
N ILE A 50 9.82 -5.78 7.08
CA ILE A 50 9.05 -4.55 7.27
C ILE A 50 7.65 -4.77 6.71
N CYS A 51 6.64 -4.60 7.56
CA CYS A 51 5.25 -4.61 7.17
C CYS A 51 4.71 -3.19 7.30
N LEU A 52 4.27 -2.60 6.21
CA LEU A 52 3.73 -1.25 6.24
C LEU A 52 2.32 -1.20 5.66
N THR A 53 1.53 -0.27 6.16
CA THR A 53 0.26 0.10 5.55
C THR A 53 0.42 1.40 4.81
N THR A 54 -0.21 1.54 3.66
CA THR A 54 -0.19 2.76 2.88
C THR A 54 -1.40 2.82 1.94
N HIS A 55 -1.85 4.02 1.64
CA HIS A 55 -2.77 4.27 0.55
C HIS A 55 -2.08 4.94 -0.65
N TYR A 56 -0.76 5.16 -0.57
CA TYR A 56 0.04 5.63 -1.69
C TYR A 56 0.54 4.45 -2.51
N MET A 57 -0.02 4.28 -3.69
CA MET A 57 0.35 3.15 -4.56
C MET A 57 1.81 3.21 -4.99
N GLU A 58 2.35 4.41 -5.17
CA GLU A 58 3.76 4.61 -5.49
C GLU A 58 4.69 4.11 -4.37
N GLU A 59 4.32 4.33 -3.11
CA GLU A 59 5.05 3.80 -1.96
C GLU A 59 5.08 2.27 -1.97
N ALA A 60 3.95 1.65 -2.18
CA ALA A 60 3.84 0.20 -2.25
C ALA A 60 4.67 -0.36 -3.42
N ASP A 61 4.59 0.26 -4.59
CA ASP A 61 5.34 -0.18 -5.78
C ASP A 61 6.85 -0.05 -5.60
N SER A 62 7.30 1.00 -4.93
CA SER A 62 8.73 1.29 -4.74
C SER A 62 9.38 0.47 -3.64
N LEU A 63 8.65 0.17 -2.56
CA LEU A 63 9.23 -0.42 -1.35
C LEU A 63 8.91 -1.90 -1.16
N CYS A 64 7.75 -2.35 -1.62
CA CYS A 64 7.24 -3.64 -1.21
C CYS A 64 7.60 -4.75 -2.18
N ASP A 65 8.05 -5.88 -1.64
CA ASP A 65 8.25 -7.11 -2.42
C ASP A 65 6.91 -7.83 -2.63
N ARG A 66 6.02 -7.73 -1.64
CA ARG A 66 4.69 -8.31 -1.69
C ARG A 66 3.67 -7.29 -1.22
N ILE A 67 2.54 -7.26 -1.88
CA ILE A 67 1.45 -6.33 -1.62
C ILE A 67 0.17 -7.12 -1.39
N ALA A 68 -0.54 -6.77 -0.32
CA ALA A 68 -1.91 -7.22 -0.08
C ALA A 68 -2.85 -6.04 -0.32
N ILE A 69 -3.81 -6.22 -1.22
CA ILE A 69 -4.84 -5.21 -1.48
C ILE A 69 -6.06 -5.55 -0.64
N LEU A 70 -6.39 -4.65 0.28
CA LEU A 70 -7.55 -4.76 1.15
C LEU A 70 -8.63 -3.78 0.73
N HIS A 71 -9.86 -4.22 0.68
CA HIS A 71 -11.00 -3.38 0.34
C HIS A 71 -12.24 -3.87 1.09
N LEU A 72 -12.89 -2.95 1.80
CA LEU A 72 -14.10 -3.24 2.57
C LEU A 72 -13.99 -4.47 3.48
N GLY A 73 -12.84 -4.61 4.15
CA GLY A 73 -12.59 -5.71 5.07
C GLY A 73 -12.21 -7.03 4.42
N HIS A 74 -12.01 -7.05 3.11
CA HIS A 74 -11.64 -8.25 2.36
C HIS A 74 -10.26 -8.16 1.73
N LEU A 75 -9.54 -9.28 1.72
CA LEU A 75 -8.31 -9.42 0.95
C LEU A 75 -8.67 -9.65 -0.51
N MET A 76 -8.41 -8.66 -1.34
CA MET A 76 -8.76 -8.70 -2.77
C MET A 76 -7.68 -9.33 -3.62
N ALA A 77 -6.41 -9.13 -3.29
CA ALA A 77 -5.28 -9.68 -4.01
C ALA A 77 -4.04 -9.71 -3.13
N LEU A 78 -3.15 -10.64 -3.42
CA LEU A 78 -1.86 -10.78 -2.74
C LEU A 78 -0.82 -11.25 -3.76
N GLY A 79 0.29 -10.53 -3.84
CA GLY A 79 1.37 -10.87 -4.74
C GLY A 79 2.44 -9.80 -4.82
N SER A 80 3.44 -10.01 -5.66
CA SER A 80 4.42 -8.97 -5.96
C SER A 80 3.79 -7.87 -6.82
N PRO A 81 4.38 -6.67 -6.86
CA PRO A 81 3.89 -5.62 -7.77
C PRO A 81 3.76 -6.10 -9.22
N ALA A 82 4.74 -6.85 -9.71
CA ALA A 82 4.72 -7.38 -11.07
C ALA A 82 3.59 -8.37 -11.30
N GLU A 83 3.40 -9.31 -10.35
CA GLU A 83 2.32 -10.30 -10.41
C GLU A 83 0.94 -9.64 -10.44
N LEU A 84 0.75 -8.62 -9.60
CA LEU A 84 -0.52 -7.89 -9.54
C LEU A 84 -0.81 -7.12 -10.82
N LYS A 85 0.22 -6.52 -11.42
CA LYS A 85 0.10 -5.82 -12.70
C LYS A 85 -0.26 -6.78 -13.85
N GLU A 86 0.36 -7.95 -13.89
CA GLU A 86 0.03 -8.97 -14.88
C GLU A 86 -1.39 -9.51 -14.71
N ALA A 87 -1.77 -9.82 -13.47
CA ALA A 87 -3.09 -10.38 -13.17
C ALA A 87 -4.24 -9.43 -13.53
N SER A 88 -3.99 -8.12 -13.52
CA SER A 88 -4.99 -7.13 -13.97
C SER A 88 -5.18 -7.10 -15.49
N GLY A 89 -4.41 -7.89 -16.23
CA GLY A 89 -4.52 -8.00 -17.69
C GLY A 89 -3.79 -6.91 -18.48
N ASN A 90 -3.05 -6.05 -17.79
CA ASN A 90 -2.32 -4.97 -18.43
C ASN A 90 -0.92 -4.84 -17.83
N GLY A 91 0.05 -5.50 -18.45
CA GLY A 91 1.43 -5.55 -17.98
C GLY A 91 2.14 -4.20 -17.87
N GLY A 92 1.58 -3.13 -18.44
CA GLY A 92 2.08 -1.77 -18.31
C GLY A 92 1.32 -0.94 -17.28
N ALA A 93 0.42 -1.54 -16.52
CA ALA A 93 -0.42 -0.82 -15.56
C ALA A 93 0.39 -0.27 -14.38
N THR A 94 -0.07 0.86 -13.86
CA THR A 94 0.40 1.36 -12.56
C THR A 94 -0.34 0.63 -11.43
N LEU A 95 0.19 0.68 -10.21
CA LEU A 95 -0.53 0.10 -9.07
C LEU A 95 -1.85 0.82 -8.77
N ASP A 96 -1.98 2.09 -9.13
CA ASP A 96 -3.25 2.80 -9.05
C ASP A 96 -4.33 2.13 -9.91
N GLU A 97 -3.98 1.75 -11.12
CA GLU A 97 -4.87 1.03 -12.04
C GLU A 97 -5.18 -0.38 -11.54
N VAL A 98 -4.19 -1.07 -10.99
CA VAL A 98 -4.36 -2.39 -10.37
C VAL A 98 -5.32 -2.30 -9.18
N PHE A 99 -5.13 -1.31 -8.32
CA PHE A 99 -6.02 -1.08 -7.18
C PHE A 99 -7.46 -0.82 -7.64
N ALA A 100 -7.63 0.04 -8.64
CA ALA A 100 -8.93 0.32 -9.23
C ALA A 100 -9.59 -0.95 -9.82
N TYR A 101 -8.81 -1.79 -10.48
CA TYR A 101 -9.28 -3.06 -11.02
C TYR A 101 -9.84 -3.99 -9.94
N TYR A 102 -9.10 -4.18 -8.84
CA TYR A 102 -9.50 -5.08 -7.77
C TYR A 102 -10.60 -4.51 -6.86
N THR A 103 -10.72 -3.20 -6.77
CA THR A 103 -11.74 -2.55 -5.93
C THR A 103 -13.00 -2.17 -6.71
N GLY A 104 -13.00 -2.39 -8.03
CA GLY A 104 -14.13 -2.04 -8.88
C GLY A 104 -14.32 -0.54 -9.11
N ASN A 105 -13.36 0.29 -8.68
CA ASN A 105 -13.35 1.70 -8.98
C ASN A 105 -12.78 1.91 -10.38
N THR A 106 -13.64 2.00 -11.37
CA THR A 106 -13.19 2.43 -12.68
C THR A 106 -12.73 3.88 -12.57
N LEU A 107 -11.54 4.14 -13.09
CA LEU A 107 -11.00 5.50 -13.22
C LEU A 107 -11.83 6.36 -14.17
N GLU A 108 -12.87 5.81 -14.74
CA GLU A 108 -13.83 6.58 -15.50
C GLU A 108 -14.56 7.55 -14.55
N THR A 109 -14.18 8.79 -14.65
CA THR A 109 -14.87 9.95 -14.11
C THR A 109 -16.35 9.88 -14.49
N GLY A 110 -17.16 9.37 -13.61
CA GLY A 110 -18.57 9.19 -13.87
C GLY A 110 -19.17 7.98 -13.19
N GLY A 111 -18.33 7.21 -12.50
CA GLY A 111 -18.78 6.15 -11.60
C GLY A 111 -19.70 6.73 -10.55
N SER A 112 -20.96 6.57 -10.80
CA SER A 112 -22.05 7.14 -10.04
C SER A 112 -21.91 6.73 -8.56
N TYR A 113 -22.09 7.67 -7.67
CA TYR A 113 -22.29 7.45 -6.23
C TYR A 113 -23.29 6.31 -5.91
N ARG A 114 -24.09 5.93 -6.90
CA ARG A 114 -25.04 4.83 -6.80
C ARG A 114 -24.40 3.46 -6.70
N ASP A 115 -23.27 3.23 -7.37
CA ASP A 115 -22.60 1.92 -7.35
C ASP A 115 -21.87 1.68 -6.03
N THR A 116 -21.32 2.72 -5.43
CA THR A 116 -20.69 2.63 -4.11
C THR A 116 -21.72 2.32 -3.03
N ALA A 117 -22.92 2.90 -3.15
CA ALA A 117 -24.01 2.61 -2.22
C ALA A 117 -24.56 1.19 -2.38
N ARG A 118 -24.59 0.67 -3.61
CA ARG A 118 -25.02 -0.69 -3.91
C ARG A 118 -24.03 -1.73 -3.38
N THR A 119 -22.76 -1.49 -3.54
CA THR A 119 -21.69 -2.36 -3.02
C THR A 119 -21.71 -2.39 -1.49
N ARG A 120 -21.95 -1.25 -0.84
CA ARG A 120 -22.11 -1.17 0.61
C ARG A 120 -23.32 -1.94 1.13
N ARG A 121 -24.42 -1.92 0.38
CA ARG A 121 -25.62 -2.70 0.71
C ARG A 121 -25.38 -4.20 0.61
N THR A 122 -24.67 -4.65 -0.42
CA THR A 122 -24.34 -6.05 -0.62
C THR A 122 -23.36 -6.55 0.46
N ALA A 123 -22.36 -5.77 0.80
CA ALA A 123 -21.42 -6.10 1.88
C ALA A 123 -22.10 -6.19 3.24
N ARG A 124 -23.11 -5.35 3.53
CA ARG A 124 -23.89 -5.42 4.78
C ARG A 124 -24.81 -6.64 4.85
N ARG A 125 -25.23 -7.20 3.71
CA ARG A 125 -26.09 -8.39 3.68
C ARG A 125 -25.33 -9.70 3.86
N VAL A 126 -24.03 -9.71 3.54
CA VAL A 126 -23.18 -10.90 3.58
C VAL A 126 -22.38 -10.98 4.88
N GLY A 127 -22.33 -9.90 5.62
CA GLY A 127 -21.72 -9.82 6.94
C GLY A 127 -22.76 -9.77 8.03
#